data_e7cf50a865b56b0d4e58077530fe8041
#
_entry.id   e7cf50a865b56b0d4e58077530fe8041
#
_cell.length_a   1.000
_cell.length_b   1.000
_cell.length_c   1.000
_cell.angle_alpha   90.00
_cell.angle_beta   90.00
_cell.angle_gamma   90.00
#
_symmetry.space_group_name_H-M   'P 1'
#
loop_
_entity.id
_entity.type
_entity.pdbx_description
1 polymer ?
#
loop_
_entity_poly.entity_id
_entity_poly.type
_entity_poly.pdbx_seq_one_letter_code
_entity_poly.pdbx_strand_id
1 'polypeptide(L)'
;MRMTETLAGRTAYLAAIGLGTEANPPRKVIDMTAPVDPTTTAAWSRLTSAATTLEPDLRAWFATDPTRAQRFSFECADLHVDLSKNLLTDDILAALVELGREVGLEERRGAMLAGERINVTEGRSVLHTALRRPADAAPGLVLDGQDVDHDVHEVLAKVYAFADRVRSGDWRGVTGKRIETIVNVGIGGSDLGPVMIYEALAPYVQAGLTCRFISNIDPTDAAQKTAGLDPETTLVIVASKTFTTLETITNARLVRTWLLDSLAASGAIDGSDASQADAVAKHFVAVSTALDKVAAFGIDPANAFGFWDWVGGRYSVDSAIGTAVAVAIGPERFAELLAGFHAVDEHFRTAPLERNVPALMGLLNVWYVNHLDARSHAVLPYAQQLHRFAAYLQQLTMESNGKSVRWDGTPVTTTTGEVFWGEPGTNGQHAFYQLLHQGTQLIPADFIAVATPAYPLTDGAADVHELFLANFFAQTAALAFGKTADEVRAEGTAEAIVPARVFSGNRPTTSIMAPALTPSVVGQLVALYEHITFTQGIVWGIDSFDQWGVELGKQLAKKIEPAVAGDEVALGDQDASTQSLIRYYLAHRER
;
A
#
# COMPACT_ATOMS: atom_id res chain seq x y z
N MET A 1 -10.77 37.26 -33.78
CA MET A 1 -9.90 38.40 -33.38
C MET A 1 -9.20 37.92 -32.10
N ARG A 2 -7.94 37.52 -32.23
CA ARG A 2 -7.13 36.92 -31.13
C ARG A 2 -6.64 38.04 -30.23
N MET A 3 -6.88 37.93 -28.91
CA MET A 3 -6.17 38.72 -27.90
C MET A 3 -5.16 37.81 -27.21
N THR A 4 -3.93 38.08 -27.47
CA THR A 4 -2.76 37.62 -26.73
C THR A 4 -2.54 38.60 -25.58
N GLU A 5 -2.88 38.21 -24.34
CA GLU A 5 -2.44 38.95 -23.15
C GLU A 5 -1.06 38.45 -22.75
N THR A 6 -0.09 39.36 -22.76
CA THR A 6 1.30 39.10 -22.46
C THR A 6 1.58 39.08 -20.97
N LEU A 7 2.50 38.20 -20.56
CA LEU A 7 3.03 38.02 -19.18
C LEU A 7 3.52 39.32 -18.46
N ALA A 8 3.61 40.45 -19.16
CA ALA A 8 4.06 41.72 -18.60
C ALA A 8 3.09 42.41 -17.63
N GLY A 9 1.80 42.00 -17.65
CA GLY A 9 0.76 42.61 -16.79
C GLY A 9 0.74 42.13 -15.33
N ARG A 10 1.30 40.96 -15.03
CA ARG A 10 1.29 40.39 -13.66
C ARG A 10 2.44 40.87 -12.78
N THR A 11 3.56 41.25 -13.36
CA THR A 11 4.73 41.73 -12.60
C THR A 11 4.53 43.15 -12.05
N ALA A 12 3.68 43.97 -12.66
CA ALA A 12 3.44 45.34 -12.23
C ALA A 12 2.44 45.46 -11.03
N TYR A 13 1.62 44.43 -10.79
CA TYR A 13 0.64 44.46 -9.68
C TYR A 13 1.26 44.10 -8.33
N LEU A 14 2.32 43.29 -8.30
CA LEU A 14 3.01 42.87 -7.07
C LEU A 14 4.03 43.89 -6.53
N ALA A 15 4.45 44.84 -7.35
CA ALA A 15 5.36 45.91 -6.94
C ALA A 15 4.68 47.04 -6.14
N ALA A 16 3.34 47.06 -6.09
CA ALA A 16 2.58 48.14 -5.46
C ALA A 16 2.24 47.89 -3.98
N ILE A 17 2.55 46.72 -3.40
CA ILE A 17 2.18 46.38 -2.00
C ILE A 17 3.38 46.19 -1.04
N GLY A 18 4.54 46.78 -1.35
CA GLY A 18 5.59 47.12 -0.37
C GLY A 18 6.04 46.02 0.60
N LEU A 19 6.11 44.74 0.20
CA LEU A 19 6.76 43.67 0.95
C LEU A 19 8.18 43.45 0.44
N GLY A 20 9.17 43.79 1.31
CA GLY A 20 10.58 43.66 1.00
C GLY A 20 10.96 42.23 0.59
N THR A 21 11.48 42.10 -0.61
CA THR A 21 12.01 40.87 -1.16
C THR A 21 13.49 40.76 -0.84
N GLU A 22 13.85 39.93 0.12
CA GLU A 22 15.16 39.26 0.01
C GLU A 22 15.09 38.35 -1.22
N ALA A 23 15.95 38.64 -2.20
CA ALA A 23 15.98 37.93 -3.47
C ALA A 23 16.51 36.52 -3.25
N ASN A 24 15.63 35.54 -3.18
CA ASN A 24 16.00 34.16 -3.46
C ASN A 24 16.56 34.07 -4.89
N PRO A 25 17.64 33.31 -5.13
CA PRO A 25 18.14 33.10 -6.48
C PRO A 25 17.01 32.52 -7.37
N PRO A 26 16.97 32.86 -8.66
CA PRO A 26 15.89 32.40 -9.54
C PRO A 26 15.86 30.88 -9.53
N ARG A 27 14.76 30.29 -9.03
CA ARG A 27 14.49 28.85 -9.17
C ARG A 27 14.52 28.53 -10.67
N LYS A 28 15.36 27.59 -11.08
CA LYS A 28 15.27 27.00 -12.42
C LYS A 28 13.85 26.51 -12.61
N VAL A 29 13.18 26.97 -13.66
CA VAL A 29 11.91 26.38 -14.09
C VAL A 29 12.24 24.95 -14.53
N ILE A 30 11.86 23.98 -13.70
CA ILE A 30 12.01 22.56 -14.06
C ILE A 30 10.97 22.28 -15.14
N ASP A 31 11.42 21.75 -16.27
CA ASP A 31 10.52 21.25 -17.30
C ASP A 31 9.83 19.99 -16.76
N MET A 32 8.57 20.13 -16.35
CA MET A 32 7.78 19.06 -15.74
C MET A 32 7.49 17.90 -16.71
N THR A 33 7.78 18.06 -17.99
CA THR A 33 7.57 17.01 -19.03
C THR A 33 8.70 15.99 -19.05
N ALA A 34 9.91 16.35 -18.65
CA ALA A 34 11.07 15.46 -18.65
C ALA A 34 11.52 15.12 -17.21
N PRO A 35 11.83 13.84 -16.90
CA PRO A 35 12.42 13.47 -15.62
C PRO A 35 13.86 13.99 -15.53
N VAL A 36 14.27 14.42 -14.35
CA VAL A 36 15.68 14.67 -14.06
C VAL A 36 16.38 13.33 -13.85
N ASP A 37 17.51 13.10 -14.51
CA ASP A 37 18.37 11.96 -14.18
C ASP A 37 19.06 12.24 -12.84
N PRO A 38 18.77 11.51 -11.75
CA PRO A 38 19.34 11.79 -10.45
C PRO A 38 20.87 11.69 -10.46
N THR A 39 21.45 10.84 -11.32
CA THR A 39 22.91 10.63 -11.42
C THR A 39 23.65 11.86 -11.95
N THR A 40 22.95 12.79 -12.59
CA THR A 40 23.53 14.05 -13.11
C THR A 40 23.50 15.18 -12.08
N THR A 41 22.88 14.97 -10.91
CA THR A 41 22.73 16.01 -9.88
C THR A 41 23.99 16.11 -9.00
N ALA A 42 24.20 17.31 -8.43
CA ALA A 42 25.31 17.55 -7.52
C ALA A 42 25.10 16.77 -6.20
N ALA A 43 23.85 16.69 -5.74
CA ALA A 43 23.51 15.94 -4.53
C ALA A 43 23.80 14.43 -4.67
N TRP A 44 23.48 13.82 -5.81
CA TRP A 44 23.83 12.42 -6.08
C TRP A 44 25.33 12.17 -6.02
N SER A 45 26.12 13.06 -6.61
CA SER A 45 27.58 12.97 -6.59
C SER A 45 28.13 13.06 -5.16
N ARG A 46 27.56 13.93 -4.32
CA ARG A 46 27.88 14.01 -2.88
C ARG A 46 27.53 12.72 -2.14
N LEU A 47 26.34 12.16 -2.38
CA LEU A 47 25.91 10.90 -1.78
C LEU A 47 26.81 9.73 -2.20
N THR A 48 27.18 9.65 -3.49
CA THR A 48 28.14 8.63 -3.96
C THR A 48 29.48 8.76 -3.26
N SER A 49 30.00 9.98 -3.11
CA SER A 49 31.25 10.23 -2.37
C SER A 49 31.12 9.87 -0.89
N ALA A 50 30.00 10.24 -0.27
CA ALA A 50 29.72 9.89 1.12
C ALA A 50 29.68 8.36 1.32
N ALA A 51 29.04 7.61 0.41
CA ALA A 51 28.97 6.15 0.50
C ALA A 51 30.35 5.47 0.43
N THR A 52 31.30 6.02 -0.36
CA THR A 52 32.65 5.46 -0.47
C THR A 52 33.51 5.71 0.75
N THR A 53 33.19 6.71 1.56
CA THR A 53 33.95 7.10 2.76
C THR A 53 33.22 6.77 4.06
N LEU A 54 31.98 6.27 3.97
CA LEU A 54 31.17 5.95 5.13
C LEU A 54 31.75 4.74 5.87
N GLU A 55 32.18 4.97 7.11
CA GLU A 55 32.51 3.93 8.07
C GLU A 55 31.43 3.91 9.15
N PRO A 56 30.39 3.06 9.03
CA PRO A 56 29.29 3.05 9.97
C PRO A 56 29.75 2.59 11.36
N ASP A 57 29.49 3.43 12.37
CA ASP A 57 29.68 3.07 13.77
C ASP A 57 28.57 3.72 14.62
N LEU A 58 27.41 3.08 14.63
CA LEU A 58 26.27 3.55 15.41
C LEU A 58 26.58 3.60 16.91
N ARG A 59 27.42 2.71 17.45
CA ARG A 59 27.85 2.79 18.86
C ARG A 59 28.59 4.09 19.14
N ALA A 60 29.60 4.42 18.33
CA ALA A 60 30.37 5.65 18.49
C ALA A 60 29.51 6.88 18.24
N TRP A 61 28.62 6.85 17.24
CA TRP A 61 27.75 7.98 16.94
C TRP A 61 26.79 8.33 18.10
N PHE A 62 26.19 7.30 18.74
CA PHE A 62 25.36 7.52 19.93
C PHE A 62 26.17 7.88 21.18
N ALA A 63 27.40 7.38 21.33
CA ALA A 63 28.27 7.69 22.45
C ALA A 63 28.80 9.14 22.39
N THR A 64 29.08 9.65 21.19
CA THR A 64 29.63 11.01 20.98
C THR A 64 28.55 12.08 20.84
N ASP A 65 27.33 11.71 20.45
CA ASP A 65 26.21 12.64 20.27
C ASP A 65 24.96 12.15 21.04
N PRO A 66 24.78 12.58 22.28
CA PRO A 66 23.60 12.23 23.08
C PRO A 66 22.29 12.83 22.54
N THR A 67 22.36 13.79 21.60
CA THR A 67 21.19 14.43 20.99
C THR A 67 20.75 13.74 19.70
N ARG A 68 21.50 12.73 19.22
CA ARG A 68 21.25 12.06 17.95
C ARG A 68 19.81 11.54 17.83
N ALA A 69 19.29 10.86 18.84
CA ALA A 69 17.92 10.37 18.82
C ALA A 69 16.92 11.51 18.64
N GLN A 70 17.07 12.61 19.38
CA GLN A 70 16.19 13.77 19.29
C GLN A 70 16.24 14.45 17.92
N ARG A 71 17.43 14.55 17.30
CA ARG A 71 17.61 15.21 15.98
C ARG A 71 17.05 14.41 14.82
N PHE A 72 17.08 13.09 14.91
CA PHE A 72 16.61 12.18 13.88
C PHE A 72 15.24 11.52 14.21
N SER A 73 14.51 12.05 15.20
CA SER A 73 13.13 11.69 15.44
C SER A 73 12.18 12.78 14.94
N PHE A 74 11.08 12.35 14.36
CA PHE A 74 10.11 13.20 13.68
C PHE A 74 8.70 12.76 14.03
N GLU A 75 7.76 13.72 13.98
CA GLU A 75 6.34 13.45 14.15
C GLU A 75 5.63 13.62 12.81
N CYS A 76 4.75 12.66 12.49
CA CYS A 76 3.87 12.71 11.34
C CYS A 76 2.47 12.30 11.79
N ALA A 77 1.58 13.26 12.01
CA ALA A 77 0.31 13.04 12.68
C ALA A 77 0.51 12.31 14.03
N ASP A 78 -0.07 11.12 14.23
CA ASP A 78 0.09 10.34 15.46
C ASP A 78 1.33 9.41 15.43
N LEU A 79 2.10 9.42 14.34
CA LEU A 79 3.26 8.56 14.17
C LEU A 79 4.52 9.24 14.67
N HIS A 80 5.18 8.63 15.66
CA HIS A 80 6.53 8.97 16.08
C HIS A 80 7.52 8.11 15.28
N VAL A 81 8.37 8.75 14.47
CA VAL A 81 9.31 8.08 13.55
C VAL A 81 10.75 8.39 13.95
N ASP A 82 11.47 7.38 14.40
CA ASP A 82 12.88 7.45 14.80
C ASP A 82 13.77 6.88 13.68
N LEU A 83 14.50 7.77 13.01
CA LEU A 83 15.52 7.45 12.00
C LEU A 83 16.93 7.36 12.59
N SER A 84 17.11 7.53 13.89
CA SER A 84 18.43 7.68 14.51
C SER A 84 19.32 6.46 14.41
N LYS A 85 18.73 5.25 14.25
CA LYS A 85 19.46 4.00 14.05
C LYS A 85 19.71 3.66 12.57
N ASN A 86 19.48 4.61 11.67
CA ASN A 86 19.86 4.48 10.27
C ASN A 86 21.32 4.91 10.05
N LEU A 87 21.93 4.44 8.94
CA LEU A 87 23.28 4.82 8.51
C LEU A 87 23.25 6.24 7.89
N LEU A 88 22.90 7.21 8.70
CA LEU A 88 22.57 8.57 8.35
C LEU A 88 23.38 9.55 9.22
N THR A 89 24.04 10.52 8.56
CA THR A 89 24.66 11.69 9.20
C THR A 89 23.91 12.95 8.79
N ASP A 90 24.18 14.09 9.44
CA ASP A 90 23.59 15.37 9.05
C ASP A 90 23.93 15.74 7.60
N ASP A 91 25.17 15.48 7.16
CA ASP A 91 25.61 15.78 5.78
C ASP A 91 24.90 14.89 4.75
N ILE A 92 24.70 13.59 5.07
CA ILE A 92 23.94 12.66 4.22
C ILE A 92 22.47 13.11 4.16
N LEU A 93 21.87 13.45 5.30
CA LEU A 93 20.48 13.93 5.34
C LEU A 93 20.33 15.21 4.51
N ALA A 94 21.24 16.17 4.65
CA ALA A 94 21.22 17.40 3.87
C ALA A 94 21.37 17.13 2.36
N ALA A 95 22.24 16.18 1.98
CA ALA A 95 22.41 15.79 0.58
C ALA A 95 21.17 15.07 0.01
N LEU A 96 20.48 14.26 0.80
CA LEU A 96 19.22 13.59 0.42
C LEU A 96 18.10 14.62 0.19
N VAL A 97 17.96 15.57 1.09
CA VAL A 97 16.99 16.67 0.94
C VAL A 97 17.28 17.50 -0.31
N GLU A 98 18.55 17.80 -0.55
CA GLU A 98 18.95 18.54 -1.76
C GLU A 98 18.70 17.71 -3.02
N LEU A 99 18.93 16.38 -3.00
CA LEU A 99 18.55 15.50 -4.11
C LEU A 99 17.05 15.61 -4.42
N GLY A 100 16.20 15.59 -3.39
CA GLY A 100 14.75 15.77 -3.55
C GLY A 100 14.42 17.10 -4.26
N ARG A 101 15.13 18.18 -3.93
CA ARG A 101 14.95 19.49 -4.59
C ARG A 101 15.47 19.47 -6.04
N GLU A 102 16.66 18.92 -6.26
CA GLU A 102 17.28 18.88 -7.59
C GLU A 102 16.45 18.06 -8.60
N VAL A 103 15.73 17.02 -8.14
CA VAL A 103 14.83 16.22 -9.01
C VAL A 103 13.40 16.78 -9.10
N GLY A 104 13.07 17.88 -8.41
CA GLY A 104 11.76 18.52 -8.48
C GLY A 104 10.67 17.82 -7.69
N LEU A 105 11.00 17.19 -6.55
CA LEU A 105 10.03 16.46 -5.71
C LEU A 105 8.87 17.35 -5.23
N GLU A 106 9.15 18.59 -4.83
CA GLU A 106 8.12 19.51 -4.33
C GLU A 106 7.16 19.94 -5.44
N GLU A 107 7.67 20.20 -6.63
CA GLU A 107 6.89 20.55 -7.82
C GLU A 107 5.99 19.39 -8.25
N ARG A 108 6.54 18.17 -8.31
CA ARG A 108 5.77 16.97 -8.66
C ARG A 108 4.71 16.61 -7.61
N ARG A 109 5.03 16.78 -6.33
CA ARG A 109 4.04 16.67 -5.25
C ARG A 109 2.90 17.66 -5.44
N GLY A 110 3.23 18.91 -5.73
CA GLY A 110 2.24 19.95 -6.04
C GLY A 110 1.36 19.58 -7.23
N ALA A 111 1.95 19.09 -8.31
CA ALA A 111 1.27 18.64 -9.52
C ALA A 111 0.30 17.47 -9.24
N MET A 112 0.72 16.46 -8.46
CA MET A 112 -0.14 15.37 -8.03
C MET A 112 -1.38 15.87 -7.29
N LEU A 113 -1.16 16.67 -6.26
CA LEU A 113 -2.24 17.19 -5.40
C LEU A 113 -3.17 18.17 -6.13
N ALA A 114 -2.69 18.82 -7.19
CA ALA A 114 -3.48 19.68 -8.06
C ALA A 114 -4.26 18.93 -9.15
N GLY A 115 -4.09 17.62 -9.27
CA GLY A 115 -4.75 16.80 -10.28
C GLY A 115 -4.12 16.89 -11.67
N GLU A 116 -2.87 17.31 -11.79
CA GLU A 116 -2.16 17.23 -13.07
C GLU A 116 -1.97 15.77 -13.51
N ARG A 117 -1.87 15.54 -14.81
CA ARG A 117 -1.76 14.18 -15.38
C ARG A 117 -0.33 13.64 -15.26
N ILE A 118 0.06 13.31 -14.03
CA ILE A 118 1.41 12.81 -13.71
C ILE A 118 1.61 11.32 -14.01
N ASN A 119 0.55 10.54 -14.18
CA ASN A 119 0.63 9.21 -14.79
C ASN A 119 0.70 9.42 -16.31
N VAL A 120 1.91 9.63 -16.79
CA VAL A 120 2.20 10.10 -18.16
C VAL A 120 1.89 9.01 -19.17
N THR A 121 2.22 7.76 -18.88
CA THR A 121 2.10 6.63 -19.81
C THR A 121 0.64 6.26 -20.10
N GLU A 122 -0.29 6.56 -19.19
CA GLU A 122 -1.73 6.36 -19.37
C GLU A 122 -2.48 7.68 -19.59
N GLY A 123 -1.81 8.84 -19.48
CA GLY A 123 -2.40 10.18 -19.65
C GLY A 123 -3.43 10.54 -18.57
N ARG A 124 -3.25 10.05 -17.33
CA ARG A 124 -4.21 10.18 -16.23
C ARG A 124 -3.68 11.07 -15.09
N SER A 125 -4.61 11.70 -14.41
CA SER A 125 -4.33 12.28 -13.10
C SER A 125 -4.14 11.18 -12.05
N VAL A 126 -3.53 11.54 -10.92
CA VAL A 126 -3.32 10.66 -9.76
C VAL A 126 -3.88 11.38 -8.55
N LEU A 127 -5.08 11.00 -8.15
CA LEU A 127 -5.88 11.73 -7.16
C LEU A 127 -6.43 10.82 -6.05
N HIS A 128 -5.72 9.73 -5.71
CA HIS A 128 -6.10 8.92 -4.55
C HIS A 128 -6.20 9.77 -3.27
N THR A 129 -5.42 10.83 -3.13
CA THR A 129 -5.53 11.78 -2.01
C THR A 129 -6.86 12.54 -1.97
N ALA A 130 -7.58 12.67 -3.09
CA ALA A 130 -8.90 13.30 -3.11
C ALA A 130 -9.98 12.45 -2.43
N LEU A 131 -9.80 11.11 -2.37
CA LEU A 131 -10.76 10.20 -1.75
C LEU A 131 -10.97 10.45 -0.25
N ARG A 132 -10.04 11.13 0.39
CA ARG A 132 -9.98 11.34 1.84
C ARG A 132 -9.94 12.80 2.27
N ARG A 133 -10.15 13.72 1.30
CA ARG A 133 -10.28 15.15 1.61
C ARG A 133 -11.58 15.40 2.39
N PRO A 134 -11.57 16.30 3.40
CA PRO A 134 -12.81 16.74 4.06
C PRO A 134 -13.81 17.36 3.07
N ALA A 135 -15.10 17.20 3.35
CA ALA A 135 -16.16 17.74 2.48
C ALA A 135 -16.14 19.27 2.35
N ASP A 136 -15.56 19.95 3.33
CA ASP A 136 -15.42 21.42 3.39
C ASP A 136 -14.00 21.89 3.03
N ALA A 137 -13.18 21.01 2.43
CA ALA A 137 -11.81 21.35 2.03
C ALA A 137 -11.80 22.51 1.02
N ALA A 138 -10.96 23.50 1.29
CA ALA A 138 -10.80 24.67 0.44
C ALA A 138 -9.33 24.87 0.01
N PRO A 139 -9.06 25.24 -1.26
CA PRO A 139 -10.05 25.34 -2.35
C PRO A 139 -10.59 23.96 -2.77
N GLY A 140 -11.80 23.91 -3.33
CA GLY A 140 -12.36 22.69 -3.92
C GLY A 140 -11.51 22.19 -5.09
N LEU A 141 -11.46 20.88 -5.29
CA LEU A 141 -10.70 20.24 -6.35
C LEU A 141 -11.58 20.02 -7.59
N VAL A 142 -11.18 20.61 -8.71
CA VAL A 142 -11.88 20.47 -10.00
C VAL A 142 -10.96 19.83 -11.03
N LEU A 143 -11.40 18.75 -11.65
CA LEU A 143 -10.68 18.04 -12.71
C LEU A 143 -11.54 17.98 -13.97
N ASP A 144 -11.04 18.51 -15.10
CA ASP A 144 -11.75 18.52 -16.40
C ASP A 144 -13.19 19.07 -16.31
N GLY A 145 -13.45 20.00 -15.39
CA GLY A 145 -14.75 20.62 -15.15
C GLY A 145 -15.67 19.86 -14.19
N GLN A 146 -15.23 18.73 -13.64
CA GLN A 146 -15.94 17.98 -12.59
C GLN A 146 -15.48 18.44 -11.20
N ASP A 147 -16.44 18.57 -10.29
CA ASP A 147 -16.18 18.80 -8.87
C ASP A 147 -15.82 17.47 -8.20
N VAL A 148 -14.52 17.20 -8.07
CA VAL A 148 -13.99 15.94 -7.55
C VAL A 148 -14.41 15.71 -6.11
N ASP A 149 -14.36 16.74 -5.27
CA ASP A 149 -14.71 16.62 -3.85
C ASP A 149 -16.19 16.26 -3.69
N HIS A 150 -17.07 16.91 -4.48
CA HIS A 150 -18.50 16.60 -4.47
C HIS A 150 -18.77 15.14 -4.90
N ASP A 151 -18.20 14.72 -6.02
CA ASP A 151 -18.41 13.37 -6.56
C ASP A 151 -17.93 12.28 -5.60
N VAL A 152 -16.77 12.48 -4.97
CA VAL A 152 -16.23 11.57 -3.95
C VAL A 152 -17.19 11.42 -2.78
N HIS A 153 -17.66 12.54 -2.22
CA HIS A 153 -18.56 12.52 -1.07
C HIS A 153 -19.94 11.96 -1.43
N GLU A 154 -20.44 12.14 -2.66
CA GLU A 154 -21.67 11.49 -3.12
C GLU A 154 -21.55 9.97 -3.12
N VAL A 155 -20.45 9.41 -3.65
CA VAL A 155 -20.20 7.96 -3.64
C VAL A 155 -20.00 7.46 -2.21
N LEU A 156 -19.25 8.18 -1.41
CA LEU A 156 -18.99 7.82 0.00
C LEU A 156 -20.29 7.78 0.80
N ALA A 157 -21.19 8.76 0.61
CA ALA A 157 -22.50 8.76 1.25
C ALA A 157 -23.36 7.54 0.85
N LYS A 158 -23.30 7.10 -0.42
CA LYS A 158 -23.98 5.87 -0.88
C LYS A 158 -23.41 4.63 -0.21
N VAL A 159 -22.08 4.53 -0.09
CA VAL A 159 -21.38 3.42 0.62
C VAL A 159 -21.79 3.41 2.09
N TYR A 160 -21.81 4.56 2.75
CA TYR A 160 -22.20 4.67 4.16
C TYR A 160 -23.67 4.28 4.39
N ALA A 161 -24.58 4.80 3.58
CA ALA A 161 -25.99 4.43 3.67
C ALA A 161 -26.21 2.92 3.44
N PHE A 162 -25.45 2.31 2.53
CA PHE A 162 -25.48 0.86 2.33
C PHE A 162 -24.92 0.11 3.55
N ALA A 163 -23.77 0.54 4.08
CA ALA A 163 -23.17 -0.05 5.27
C ALA A 163 -24.13 -0.01 6.46
N ASP A 164 -24.79 1.12 6.71
CA ASP A 164 -25.78 1.26 7.79
C ASP A 164 -26.97 0.32 7.61
N ARG A 165 -27.48 0.15 6.39
CA ARG A 165 -28.59 -0.78 6.12
C ARG A 165 -28.20 -2.24 6.40
N VAL A 166 -26.97 -2.65 6.06
CA VAL A 166 -26.48 -4.01 6.37
C VAL A 166 -26.33 -4.17 7.87
N ARG A 167 -25.70 -3.20 8.53
CA ARG A 167 -25.40 -3.22 9.98
C ARG A 167 -26.64 -3.16 10.85
N SER A 168 -27.63 -2.36 10.49
CA SER A 168 -28.95 -2.31 11.19
C SER A 168 -29.76 -3.58 10.99
N GLY A 169 -29.53 -4.31 9.88
CA GLY A 169 -30.35 -5.42 9.43
C GLY A 169 -31.57 -5.00 8.62
N ASP A 170 -31.59 -3.78 8.09
CA ASP A 170 -32.57 -3.31 7.11
C ASP A 170 -32.30 -3.90 5.73
N TRP A 171 -31.02 -4.15 5.40
CA TRP A 171 -30.67 -5.00 4.27
C TRP A 171 -30.72 -6.47 4.68
N ARG A 172 -31.49 -7.28 3.96
CA ARG A 172 -31.77 -8.68 4.29
C ARG A 172 -31.58 -9.58 3.09
N GLY A 173 -31.21 -10.82 3.34
CA GLY A 173 -31.21 -11.89 2.35
C GLY A 173 -32.63 -12.19 1.81
N VAL A 174 -32.72 -13.05 0.82
CA VAL A 174 -33.98 -13.41 0.12
C VAL A 174 -35.05 -13.98 1.08
N THR A 175 -34.63 -14.65 2.16
CA THR A 175 -35.52 -15.21 3.18
C THR A 175 -35.91 -14.23 4.29
N GLY A 176 -35.42 -12.98 4.23
CA GLY A 176 -35.62 -11.98 5.26
C GLY A 176 -34.69 -12.07 6.46
N LYS A 177 -33.73 -13.00 6.48
CA LYS A 177 -32.67 -13.08 7.50
C LYS A 177 -31.71 -11.88 7.37
N ARG A 178 -31.10 -11.49 8.49
CA ARG A 178 -30.04 -10.47 8.50
C ARG A 178 -28.78 -11.02 7.84
N ILE A 179 -27.98 -10.14 7.25
CA ILE A 179 -26.66 -10.49 6.76
C ILE A 179 -25.70 -10.63 7.97
N GLU A 180 -24.93 -11.71 7.98
CA GLU A 180 -23.92 -12.03 9.00
C GLU A 180 -22.53 -12.22 8.38
N THR A 181 -22.49 -12.57 7.10
CA THR A 181 -21.22 -12.74 6.37
C THR A 181 -21.18 -11.91 5.10
N ILE A 182 -20.10 -11.18 4.93
CA ILE A 182 -19.74 -10.48 3.68
C ILE A 182 -18.64 -11.29 2.99
N VAL A 183 -18.84 -11.63 1.73
CA VAL A 183 -17.82 -12.24 0.87
C VAL A 183 -17.37 -11.22 -0.16
N ASN A 184 -16.17 -10.67 0.00
CA ASN A 184 -15.57 -9.76 -0.97
C ASN A 184 -14.84 -10.58 -2.05
N VAL A 185 -15.25 -10.44 -3.29
CA VAL A 185 -14.64 -11.11 -4.45
C VAL A 185 -13.90 -10.07 -5.28
N GLY A 186 -12.57 -10.08 -5.21
CA GLY A 186 -11.70 -9.12 -5.89
C GLY A 186 -10.28 -9.65 -5.96
N ILE A 187 -9.41 -9.03 -6.75
CA ILE A 187 -7.98 -9.41 -6.83
C ILE A 187 -7.11 -8.16 -6.85
N GLY A 188 -5.85 -8.30 -6.46
CA GLY A 188 -4.90 -7.19 -6.40
C GLY A 188 -5.37 -6.08 -5.47
N GLY A 189 -5.49 -4.84 -5.96
CA GLY A 189 -5.96 -3.71 -5.15
C GLY A 189 -7.38 -3.85 -4.61
N SER A 190 -8.24 -4.67 -5.26
CA SER A 190 -9.59 -4.96 -4.77
C SER A 190 -9.64 -6.06 -3.68
N ASP A 191 -8.50 -6.62 -3.30
CA ASP A 191 -8.35 -7.65 -2.26
C ASP A 191 -7.35 -7.21 -1.18
N LEU A 192 -6.09 -6.93 -1.55
CA LEU A 192 -4.97 -6.75 -0.60
C LEU A 192 -5.20 -5.62 0.40
N GLY A 193 -5.69 -4.46 -0.06
CA GLY A 193 -6.04 -3.35 0.81
C GLY A 193 -7.20 -3.67 1.73
N PRO A 194 -8.37 -4.08 1.20
CA PRO A 194 -9.52 -4.46 2.01
C PRO A 194 -9.25 -5.54 3.06
N VAL A 195 -8.57 -6.65 2.71
CA VAL A 195 -8.28 -7.72 3.68
C VAL A 195 -7.29 -7.24 4.75
N MET A 196 -6.26 -6.49 4.36
CA MET A 196 -5.27 -5.96 5.30
C MET A 196 -5.93 -5.04 6.32
N ILE A 197 -6.76 -4.08 5.89
CA ILE A 197 -7.44 -3.14 6.80
C ILE A 197 -8.48 -3.87 7.66
N TYR A 198 -9.24 -4.81 7.09
CA TYR A 198 -10.20 -5.61 7.86
C TYR A 198 -9.52 -6.36 9.01
N GLU A 199 -8.38 -7.00 8.76
CA GLU A 199 -7.65 -7.75 9.78
C GLU A 199 -6.93 -6.80 10.77
N ALA A 200 -6.39 -5.67 10.30
CA ALA A 200 -5.83 -4.64 11.15
C ALA A 200 -6.84 -4.04 12.12
N LEU A 201 -8.08 -3.90 11.69
CA LEU A 201 -9.17 -3.30 12.45
C LEU A 201 -10.16 -4.33 13.01
N ALA A 202 -9.77 -5.60 13.14
CA ALA A 202 -10.60 -6.65 13.72
C ALA A 202 -11.28 -6.28 15.06
N PRO A 203 -10.65 -5.54 15.99
CA PRO A 203 -11.30 -5.11 17.24
C PRO A 203 -12.49 -4.16 17.05
N TYR A 204 -12.60 -3.51 15.89
CA TYR A 204 -13.65 -2.55 15.56
C TYR A 204 -14.79 -3.17 14.73
N VAL A 205 -14.65 -4.42 14.32
CA VAL A 205 -15.68 -5.12 13.53
C VAL A 205 -16.94 -5.33 14.39
N GLN A 206 -18.10 -5.05 13.81
CA GLN A 206 -19.37 -5.24 14.50
C GLN A 206 -19.57 -6.72 14.88
N ALA A 207 -19.93 -6.98 16.13
CA ALA A 207 -20.25 -8.32 16.58
C ALA A 207 -21.38 -8.96 15.74
N GLY A 208 -21.19 -10.20 15.32
CA GLY A 208 -22.12 -10.92 14.45
C GLY A 208 -21.94 -10.64 12.94
N LEU A 209 -20.98 -9.78 12.55
CA LEU A 209 -20.55 -9.64 11.16
C LEU A 209 -19.16 -10.22 10.98
N THR A 210 -18.95 -10.92 9.84
CA THR A 210 -17.64 -11.41 9.42
C THR A 210 -17.41 -11.09 7.95
N CYS A 211 -16.14 -10.83 7.55
CA CYS A 211 -15.79 -10.72 6.14
C CYS A 211 -14.88 -11.88 5.74
N ARG A 212 -15.11 -12.40 4.55
CA ARG A 212 -14.21 -13.34 3.84
C ARG A 212 -13.80 -12.74 2.51
N PHE A 213 -12.59 -13.04 2.07
CA PHE A 213 -12.01 -12.47 0.86
C PHE A 213 -11.61 -13.60 -0.08
N ILE A 214 -12.12 -13.56 -1.33
CA ILE A 214 -11.83 -14.51 -2.39
C ILE A 214 -11.12 -13.76 -3.51
N SER A 215 -9.89 -14.16 -3.80
CA SER A 215 -9.05 -13.45 -4.77
C SER A 215 -8.43 -14.38 -5.81
N ASN A 216 -7.88 -15.52 -5.40
CA ASN A 216 -7.20 -16.43 -6.29
C ASN A 216 -8.20 -17.18 -7.18
N ILE A 217 -7.85 -17.39 -8.46
CA ILE A 217 -8.64 -18.23 -9.38
C ILE A 217 -8.48 -19.73 -9.10
N ASP A 218 -7.54 -20.13 -8.23
CA ASP A 218 -7.50 -21.49 -7.71
C ASP A 218 -8.85 -21.82 -7.07
N PRO A 219 -9.57 -22.85 -7.55
CA PRO A 219 -10.89 -23.20 -7.02
C PRO A 219 -10.90 -23.50 -5.51
N THR A 220 -9.75 -23.84 -4.94
CA THR A 220 -9.56 -24.05 -3.51
C THR A 220 -9.92 -22.79 -2.70
N ASP A 221 -9.58 -21.61 -3.20
CA ASP A 221 -9.86 -20.35 -2.50
C ASP A 221 -11.37 -20.12 -2.36
N ALA A 222 -12.12 -20.19 -3.45
CA ALA A 222 -13.57 -20.07 -3.41
C ALA A 222 -14.22 -21.16 -2.56
N ALA A 223 -13.79 -22.43 -2.72
CA ALA A 223 -14.35 -23.56 -1.99
C ALA A 223 -14.14 -23.44 -0.46
N GLN A 224 -12.92 -23.09 -0.02
CA GLN A 224 -12.63 -22.93 1.40
C GLN A 224 -13.34 -21.72 2.03
N LYS A 225 -13.45 -20.62 1.30
CA LYS A 225 -14.07 -19.39 1.78
C LYS A 225 -15.60 -19.46 1.82
N THR A 226 -16.23 -20.29 1.00
CA THR A 226 -17.70 -20.55 1.06
C THR A 226 -18.07 -21.69 1.99
N ALA A 227 -17.11 -22.54 2.36
CA ALA A 227 -17.36 -23.68 3.25
C ALA A 227 -17.96 -23.24 4.60
N GLY A 228 -19.08 -23.87 4.99
CA GLY A 228 -19.76 -23.63 6.26
C GLY A 228 -20.49 -22.30 6.36
N LEU A 229 -20.63 -21.53 5.28
CA LEU A 229 -21.47 -20.33 5.28
C LEU A 229 -22.96 -20.70 5.16
N ASP A 230 -23.81 -19.91 5.82
CA ASP A 230 -25.25 -19.93 5.58
C ASP A 230 -25.56 -19.02 4.37
N PRO A 231 -26.04 -19.57 3.24
CA PRO A 231 -26.33 -18.77 2.06
C PRO A 231 -27.43 -17.73 2.29
N GLU A 232 -28.35 -17.96 3.24
CA GLU A 232 -29.42 -17.03 3.56
C GLU A 232 -28.94 -15.74 4.27
N THR A 233 -27.75 -15.78 4.89
CA THR A 233 -27.17 -14.67 5.65
C THR A 233 -25.88 -14.12 5.00
N THR A 234 -25.54 -14.59 3.78
CA THR A 234 -24.33 -14.20 3.07
C THR A 234 -24.61 -13.11 2.04
N LEU A 235 -23.82 -12.03 2.06
CA LEU A 235 -23.79 -10.94 1.09
C LEU A 235 -22.46 -10.99 0.31
N VAL A 236 -22.51 -10.87 -1.02
CA VAL A 236 -21.35 -10.92 -1.89
C VAL A 236 -21.09 -9.54 -2.49
N ILE A 237 -19.87 -9.04 -2.35
CA ILE A 237 -19.41 -7.79 -2.99
C ILE A 237 -18.47 -8.18 -4.13
N VAL A 238 -18.86 -7.91 -5.38
CA VAL A 238 -18.03 -8.17 -6.55
C VAL A 238 -17.25 -6.90 -6.89
N ALA A 239 -15.96 -6.87 -6.55
CA ALA A 239 -15.09 -5.71 -6.67
C ALA A 239 -14.20 -5.80 -7.92
N SER A 240 -14.62 -5.14 -9.01
CA SER A 240 -13.87 -5.06 -10.26
C SER A 240 -14.23 -3.80 -11.05
N LYS A 241 -13.27 -2.88 -11.21
CA LYS A 241 -13.49 -1.59 -11.89
C LYS A 241 -14.16 -1.75 -13.26
N THR A 242 -13.63 -2.64 -14.11
CA THR A 242 -14.11 -2.88 -15.48
C THR A 242 -15.12 -4.02 -15.60
N PHE A 243 -15.34 -4.76 -14.51
CA PHE A 243 -16.17 -5.96 -14.45
C PHE A 243 -15.81 -7.01 -15.53
N THR A 244 -14.48 -7.13 -15.80
CA THR A 244 -13.91 -8.04 -16.81
C THR A 244 -12.69 -8.82 -16.34
N THR A 245 -12.21 -8.55 -15.12
CA THR A 245 -11.04 -9.23 -14.55
C THR A 245 -11.37 -10.72 -14.45
N LEU A 246 -10.59 -11.57 -15.13
CA LEU A 246 -10.86 -12.99 -15.27
C LEU A 246 -11.09 -13.67 -13.92
N GLU A 247 -10.18 -13.49 -12.99
CA GLU A 247 -10.20 -14.11 -11.67
C GLU A 247 -11.46 -13.69 -10.89
N THR A 248 -11.72 -12.38 -10.83
CA THR A 248 -12.88 -11.84 -10.11
C THR A 248 -14.20 -12.35 -10.69
N ILE A 249 -14.37 -12.31 -12.02
CA ILE A 249 -15.64 -12.70 -12.63
C ILE A 249 -15.84 -14.22 -12.58
N THR A 250 -14.77 -15.01 -12.68
CA THR A 250 -14.83 -16.47 -12.50
C THR A 250 -15.24 -16.82 -11.08
N ASN A 251 -14.56 -16.24 -10.08
CA ASN A 251 -14.89 -16.46 -8.66
C ASN A 251 -16.31 -15.96 -8.32
N ALA A 252 -16.71 -14.80 -8.86
CA ALA A 252 -18.08 -14.30 -8.67
C ALA A 252 -19.14 -15.26 -9.21
N ARG A 253 -18.90 -15.90 -10.37
CA ARG A 253 -19.80 -16.93 -10.93
C ARG A 253 -19.83 -18.17 -10.05
N LEU A 254 -18.69 -18.65 -9.57
CA LEU A 254 -18.61 -19.80 -8.65
C LEU A 254 -19.40 -19.54 -7.37
N VAL A 255 -19.20 -18.38 -6.76
CA VAL A 255 -19.93 -17.99 -5.53
C VAL A 255 -21.42 -17.81 -5.81
N ARG A 256 -21.81 -17.26 -6.99
CA ARG A 256 -23.21 -17.13 -7.39
C ARG A 256 -23.87 -18.51 -7.55
N THR A 257 -23.21 -19.45 -8.22
CA THR A 257 -23.69 -20.83 -8.36
C THR A 257 -23.85 -21.48 -6.99
N TRP A 258 -22.80 -21.43 -6.16
CA TRP A 258 -22.86 -21.96 -4.79
C TRP A 258 -24.05 -21.40 -3.99
N LEU A 259 -24.27 -20.08 -4.04
CA LEU A 259 -25.34 -19.43 -3.27
C LEU A 259 -26.72 -19.86 -3.78
N LEU A 260 -26.95 -19.82 -5.08
CA LEU A 260 -28.25 -20.17 -5.68
C LEU A 260 -28.59 -21.65 -5.49
N ASP A 261 -27.63 -22.56 -5.71
CA ASP A 261 -27.81 -24.00 -5.52
C ASP A 261 -28.11 -24.32 -4.04
N SER A 262 -27.40 -23.67 -3.11
CA SER A 262 -27.61 -23.88 -1.67
C SER A 262 -28.98 -23.36 -1.22
N LEU A 263 -29.41 -22.19 -1.71
CA LEU A 263 -30.74 -21.63 -1.41
C LEU A 263 -31.86 -22.50 -2.00
N ALA A 264 -31.69 -23.04 -3.20
CA ALA A 264 -32.66 -23.94 -3.81
C ALA A 264 -32.70 -25.30 -3.06
N ALA A 265 -31.55 -25.87 -2.72
CA ALA A 265 -31.46 -27.13 -1.97
C ALA A 265 -32.09 -27.06 -0.58
N SER A 266 -32.01 -25.90 0.09
CA SER A 266 -32.68 -25.66 1.37
C SER A 266 -34.18 -25.36 1.25
N GLY A 267 -34.69 -25.16 0.03
CA GLY A 267 -36.06 -24.71 -0.23
C GLY A 267 -36.33 -23.24 0.07
N ALA A 268 -35.28 -22.44 0.26
CA ALA A 268 -35.37 -21.00 0.48
C ALA A 268 -35.84 -20.25 -0.80
N ILE A 269 -35.54 -20.80 -1.98
CA ILE A 269 -36.05 -20.37 -3.28
C ILE A 269 -36.57 -21.58 -4.06
N ASP A 270 -37.48 -21.36 -5.01
CA ASP A 270 -38.07 -22.43 -5.83
C ASP A 270 -37.23 -22.81 -7.07
N GLY A 271 -36.08 -22.16 -7.26
CA GLY A 271 -35.14 -22.40 -8.38
C GLY A 271 -35.61 -21.82 -9.73
N SER A 272 -36.76 -21.13 -9.80
CA SER A 272 -37.17 -20.42 -11.02
C SER A 272 -36.26 -19.23 -11.32
N ASP A 273 -36.20 -18.81 -12.57
CA ASP A 273 -35.40 -17.65 -12.99
C ASP A 273 -35.78 -16.38 -12.18
N ALA A 274 -37.06 -16.21 -11.86
CA ALA A 274 -37.53 -15.08 -11.08
C ALA A 274 -37.04 -15.13 -9.63
N SER A 275 -37.07 -16.31 -8.98
CA SER A 275 -36.58 -16.47 -7.62
C SER A 275 -35.06 -16.35 -7.51
N GLN A 276 -34.32 -16.85 -8.53
CA GLN A 276 -32.89 -16.66 -8.64
C GLN A 276 -32.51 -15.19 -8.83
N ALA A 277 -33.24 -14.45 -9.68
CA ALA A 277 -33.01 -13.02 -9.88
C ALA A 277 -33.26 -12.21 -8.59
N ASP A 278 -34.32 -12.52 -7.82
CA ASP A 278 -34.59 -11.90 -6.51
C ASP A 278 -33.49 -12.22 -5.50
N ALA A 279 -32.98 -13.46 -5.50
CA ALA A 279 -31.85 -13.84 -4.65
C ALA A 279 -30.57 -13.05 -5.00
N VAL A 280 -30.23 -12.93 -6.29
CA VAL A 280 -29.07 -12.13 -6.72
C VAL A 280 -29.24 -10.66 -6.33
N ALA A 281 -30.43 -10.07 -6.52
CA ALA A 281 -30.68 -8.66 -6.15
C ALA A 281 -30.51 -8.39 -4.65
N LYS A 282 -30.72 -9.40 -3.79
CA LYS A 282 -30.63 -9.27 -2.32
C LYS A 282 -29.29 -9.71 -1.74
N HIS A 283 -28.54 -10.54 -2.46
CA HIS A 283 -27.31 -11.13 -1.97
C HIS A 283 -26.06 -10.64 -2.70
N PHE A 284 -26.19 -9.84 -3.78
CA PHE A 284 -25.05 -9.33 -4.53
C PHE A 284 -25.09 -7.82 -4.68
N VAL A 285 -23.93 -7.20 -4.48
CA VAL A 285 -23.64 -5.81 -4.82
C VAL A 285 -22.33 -5.73 -5.59
N ALA A 286 -22.09 -4.63 -6.30
CA ALA A 286 -20.87 -4.48 -7.08
C ALA A 286 -20.10 -3.22 -6.70
N VAL A 287 -18.77 -3.29 -6.81
CA VAL A 287 -17.89 -2.13 -6.86
C VAL A 287 -17.32 -2.04 -8.27
N SER A 288 -17.94 -1.22 -9.10
CA SER A 288 -17.63 -1.14 -10.53
C SER A 288 -18.18 0.14 -11.17
N THR A 289 -17.55 0.56 -12.27
CA THR A 289 -18.07 1.61 -13.16
C THR A 289 -18.76 1.05 -14.41
N ALA A 290 -18.67 -0.26 -14.65
CA ALA A 290 -19.22 -0.92 -15.84
C ALA A 290 -20.67 -1.40 -15.59
N LEU A 291 -21.60 -0.48 -15.44
CA LEU A 291 -22.98 -0.75 -15.01
C LEU A 291 -23.73 -1.72 -15.94
N ASP A 292 -23.51 -1.67 -17.26
CA ASP A 292 -24.11 -2.62 -18.21
C ASP A 292 -23.69 -4.06 -17.92
N LYS A 293 -22.43 -4.29 -17.57
CA LYS A 293 -21.91 -5.63 -17.24
C LYS A 293 -22.39 -6.10 -15.87
N VAL A 294 -22.52 -5.16 -14.92
CA VAL A 294 -23.11 -5.41 -13.59
C VAL A 294 -24.55 -5.89 -13.76
N ALA A 295 -25.36 -5.18 -14.56
CA ALA A 295 -26.74 -5.57 -14.89
C ALA A 295 -26.81 -6.94 -15.61
N ALA A 296 -25.92 -7.19 -16.58
CA ALA A 296 -25.84 -8.47 -17.29
C ALA A 296 -25.47 -9.65 -16.37
N PHE A 297 -24.76 -9.42 -15.27
CA PHE A 297 -24.50 -10.42 -14.25
C PHE A 297 -25.73 -10.72 -13.37
N GLY A 298 -26.72 -9.81 -13.34
CA GLY A 298 -27.96 -9.89 -12.57
C GLY A 298 -27.94 -9.02 -11.30
N ILE A 299 -26.93 -8.21 -11.10
CA ILE A 299 -26.86 -7.25 -9.98
C ILE A 299 -27.59 -5.96 -10.41
N ASP A 300 -28.46 -5.44 -9.52
CA ASP A 300 -29.11 -4.17 -9.75
C ASP A 300 -28.06 -3.04 -9.81
N PRO A 301 -27.97 -2.27 -10.89
CA PRO A 301 -27.04 -1.15 -10.99
C PRO A 301 -27.18 -0.10 -9.87
N ALA A 302 -28.36 0.02 -9.24
CA ALA A 302 -28.55 0.86 -8.07
C ALA A 302 -27.74 0.41 -6.84
N ASN A 303 -27.31 -0.86 -6.83
CA ASN A 303 -26.44 -1.46 -5.81
C ASN A 303 -24.99 -1.55 -6.29
N ALA A 304 -24.59 -0.71 -7.25
CA ALA A 304 -23.22 -0.59 -7.71
C ALA A 304 -22.59 0.72 -7.21
N PHE A 305 -21.36 0.60 -6.69
CA PHE A 305 -20.57 1.73 -6.18
C PHE A 305 -19.40 1.97 -7.14
N GLY A 306 -19.33 3.16 -7.72
CA GLY A 306 -18.28 3.54 -8.67
C GLY A 306 -17.06 4.16 -7.99
N PHE A 307 -15.97 4.24 -8.73
CA PHE A 307 -14.80 5.06 -8.43
C PHE A 307 -14.13 5.46 -9.76
N TRP A 308 -13.13 6.32 -9.71
CA TRP A 308 -12.64 7.03 -10.89
C TRP A 308 -11.40 6.40 -11.52
N ASP A 309 -11.08 6.79 -12.75
CA ASP A 309 -9.90 6.31 -13.48
C ASP A 309 -8.59 6.91 -12.95
N TRP A 310 -8.66 8.04 -12.25
CA TRP A 310 -7.54 8.64 -11.55
C TRP A 310 -7.20 7.96 -10.20
N VAL A 311 -7.91 6.89 -9.83
CA VAL A 311 -7.57 6.00 -8.72
C VAL A 311 -6.91 4.74 -9.26
N GLY A 312 -5.64 4.54 -8.97
CA GLY A 312 -4.92 3.28 -9.24
C GLY A 312 -5.43 2.16 -8.34
N GLY A 313 -5.41 0.90 -8.84
CA GLY A 313 -5.92 -0.26 -8.07
C GLY A 313 -5.27 -0.41 -6.69
N ARG A 314 -3.96 -0.32 -6.60
CA ARG A 314 -3.20 -0.43 -5.33
C ARG A 314 -3.30 0.77 -4.40
N TYR A 315 -3.95 1.85 -4.86
CA TYR A 315 -4.24 3.09 -4.11
C TYR A 315 -5.74 3.28 -3.88
N SER A 316 -6.55 2.21 -3.93
CA SER A 316 -8.01 2.34 -4.01
C SER A 316 -8.77 1.93 -2.76
N VAL A 317 -8.10 1.48 -1.70
CA VAL A 317 -8.77 0.94 -0.51
C VAL A 317 -9.63 1.96 0.22
N ASP A 318 -9.33 3.23 0.11
CA ASP A 318 -10.05 4.38 0.64
C ASP A 318 -11.19 4.88 -0.29
N SER A 319 -11.39 4.24 -1.47
CA SER A 319 -12.55 4.44 -2.36
C SER A 319 -13.70 3.48 -2.03
N ALA A 320 -14.67 3.35 -2.95
CA ALA A 320 -15.72 2.33 -2.88
C ALA A 320 -15.16 0.88 -2.77
N ILE A 321 -13.91 0.63 -3.14
CA ILE A 321 -13.22 -0.66 -2.93
C ILE A 321 -13.23 -1.05 -1.45
N GLY A 322 -13.20 -0.09 -0.54
CA GLY A 322 -13.31 -0.31 0.91
C GLY A 322 -14.72 -0.62 1.42
N THR A 323 -15.73 -0.84 0.56
CA THR A 323 -17.13 -1.09 0.99
C THR A 323 -17.24 -2.23 1.99
N ALA A 324 -16.52 -3.35 1.80
CA ALA A 324 -16.52 -4.47 2.76
C ALA A 324 -16.00 -4.03 4.15
N VAL A 325 -14.97 -3.20 4.18
CA VAL A 325 -14.41 -2.62 5.42
C VAL A 325 -15.42 -1.65 6.05
N ALA A 326 -16.02 -0.74 5.27
CA ALA A 326 -17.02 0.20 5.76
C ALA A 326 -18.23 -0.51 6.38
N VAL A 327 -18.69 -1.63 5.80
CA VAL A 327 -19.72 -2.48 6.39
C VAL A 327 -19.25 -3.11 7.70
N ALA A 328 -18.03 -3.63 7.73
CA ALA A 328 -17.50 -4.34 8.89
C ALA A 328 -17.32 -3.42 10.12
N ILE A 329 -16.62 -2.29 9.96
CA ILE A 329 -16.27 -1.39 11.08
C ILE A 329 -17.26 -0.24 11.28
N GLY A 330 -18.10 0.05 10.28
CA GLY A 330 -19.08 1.13 10.28
C GLY A 330 -18.60 2.44 9.68
N PRO A 331 -19.54 3.29 9.22
CA PRO A 331 -19.24 4.57 8.58
C PRO A 331 -18.36 5.50 9.41
N GLU A 332 -18.63 5.63 10.72
CA GLU A 332 -17.86 6.50 11.61
C GLU A 332 -16.38 6.08 11.67
N ARG A 333 -16.12 4.77 11.83
CA ARG A 333 -14.76 4.24 11.89
C ARG A 333 -14.06 4.27 10.53
N PHE A 334 -14.82 4.13 9.45
CA PHE A 334 -14.27 4.31 8.11
C PHE A 334 -13.93 5.79 7.84
N ALA A 335 -14.72 6.73 8.34
CA ALA A 335 -14.39 8.15 8.29
C ALA A 335 -13.13 8.49 9.12
N GLU A 336 -12.94 7.88 10.31
CA GLU A 336 -11.70 8.00 11.08
C GLU A 336 -10.49 7.45 10.30
N LEU A 337 -10.66 6.35 9.57
CA LEU A 337 -9.62 5.79 8.69
C LEU A 337 -9.23 6.81 7.62
N LEU A 338 -10.21 7.39 6.91
CA LEU A 338 -9.96 8.41 5.88
C LEU A 338 -9.30 9.66 6.46
N ALA A 339 -9.73 10.09 7.65
CA ALA A 339 -9.11 11.24 8.34
C ALA A 339 -7.63 10.96 8.68
N GLY A 340 -7.28 9.73 9.02
CA GLY A 340 -5.90 9.32 9.25
C GLY A 340 -5.03 9.43 7.99
N PHE A 341 -5.52 8.95 6.86
CA PHE A 341 -4.86 9.14 5.57
C PHE A 341 -4.63 10.64 5.29
N HIS A 342 -5.70 11.43 5.42
CA HIS A 342 -5.66 12.87 5.15
C HIS A 342 -4.65 13.61 6.03
N ALA A 343 -4.50 13.22 7.27
CA ALA A 343 -3.53 13.85 8.19
C ALA A 343 -2.08 13.71 7.68
N VAL A 344 -1.74 12.56 7.10
CA VAL A 344 -0.43 12.33 6.48
C VAL A 344 -0.32 13.05 5.12
N ASP A 345 -1.40 13.13 4.34
CA ASP A 345 -1.42 13.92 3.11
C ASP A 345 -1.10 15.39 3.39
N GLU A 346 -1.70 15.96 4.44
CA GLU A 346 -1.45 17.34 4.85
C GLU A 346 -0.03 17.55 5.37
N HIS A 347 0.51 16.59 6.12
CA HIS A 347 1.91 16.59 6.50
C HIS A 347 2.81 16.54 5.25
N PHE A 348 2.56 15.62 4.32
CA PHE A 348 3.31 15.51 3.08
C PHE A 348 3.23 16.78 2.24
N ARG A 349 2.04 17.39 2.14
CA ARG A 349 1.80 18.62 1.39
C ARG A 349 2.51 19.84 1.96
N THR A 350 2.52 19.99 3.30
CA THR A 350 2.88 21.26 3.95
C THR A 350 4.24 21.28 4.63
N ALA A 351 4.72 20.13 5.10
CA ALA A 351 6.01 20.08 5.80
C ALA A 351 7.17 20.38 4.83
N PRO A 352 8.17 21.17 5.25
CA PRO A 352 9.38 21.35 4.48
C PRO A 352 10.14 20.03 4.36
N LEU A 353 10.90 19.81 3.29
CA LEU A 353 11.53 18.51 3.00
C LEU A 353 12.38 17.98 4.16
N GLU A 354 13.03 18.87 4.93
CA GLU A 354 13.86 18.53 6.10
C GLU A 354 13.06 17.91 7.26
N ARG A 355 11.74 18.05 7.25
CA ARG A 355 10.84 17.57 8.30
C ARG A 355 9.70 16.71 7.75
N ASN A 356 9.68 16.51 6.43
CA ASN A 356 8.63 15.76 5.72
C ASN A 356 8.92 14.27 5.83
N VAL A 357 8.28 13.59 6.77
CA VAL A 357 8.59 12.21 7.13
C VAL A 357 8.48 11.25 5.94
N PRO A 358 7.38 11.24 5.15
CA PRO A 358 7.30 10.36 3.98
C PRO A 358 8.40 10.65 2.95
N ALA A 359 8.71 11.92 2.71
CA ALA A 359 9.78 12.30 1.79
C ALA A 359 11.16 11.86 2.32
N LEU A 360 11.44 12.07 3.60
CA LEU A 360 12.71 11.66 4.22
C LEU A 360 12.90 10.13 4.17
N MET A 361 11.85 9.34 4.45
CA MET A 361 11.92 7.89 4.38
C MET A 361 12.10 7.40 2.93
N GLY A 362 11.40 8.00 1.96
CA GLY A 362 11.58 7.68 0.55
C GLY A 362 12.99 7.98 0.04
N LEU A 363 13.54 9.14 0.41
CA LEU A 363 14.91 9.52 0.11
C LEU A 363 15.94 8.60 0.80
N LEU A 364 15.66 8.18 2.02
CA LEU A 364 16.49 7.24 2.76
C LEU A 364 16.51 5.85 2.09
N ASN A 365 15.37 5.39 1.55
CA ASN A 365 15.32 4.15 0.78
C ASN A 365 16.17 4.26 -0.50
N VAL A 366 16.12 5.41 -1.20
CA VAL A 366 17.02 5.68 -2.35
C VAL A 366 18.48 5.61 -1.93
N TRP A 367 18.84 6.15 -0.77
CA TRP A 367 20.19 6.05 -0.22
C TRP A 367 20.64 4.59 -0.07
N TYR A 368 19.80 3.75 0.53
CA TYR A 368 20.11 2.34 0.72
C TYR A 368 20.20 1.57 -0.60
N VAL A 369 19.25 1.77 -1.50
CA VAL A 369 19.17 1.03 -2.77
C VAL A 369 20.32 1.41 -3.72
N ASN A 370 20.60 2.70 -3.85
CA ASN A 370 21.47 3.19 -4.91
C ASN A 370 22.91 3.45 -4.48
N HIS A 371 23.18 3.66 -3.20
CA HIS A 371 24.51 3.98 -2.71
C HIS A 371 25.07 2.93 -1.76
N LEU A 372 24.21 2.12 -1.14
CA LEU A 372 24.64 1.06 -0.20
C LEU A 372 24.24 -0.36 -0.64
N ASP A 373 23.78 -0.52 -1.88
CA ASP A 373 23.46 -1.81 -2.53
C ASP A 373 22.42 -2.67 -1.79
N ALA A 374 21.51 -2.06 -1.05
CA ALA A 374 20.38 -2.78 -0.45
C ALA A 374 19.38 -3.20 -1.53
N ARG A 375 19.03 -4.49 -1.56
CA ARG A 375 18.14 -5.06 -2.59
C ARG A 375 16.75 -5.39 -2.05
N SER A 376 16.56 -5.32 -0.75
CA SER A 376 15.30 -5.57 -0.10
C SER A 376 15.12 -4.68 1.12
N HIS A 377 13.88 -4.51 1.53
CA HIS A 377 13.47 -3.72 2.68
C HIS A 377 12.50 -4.56 3.53
N ALA A 378 12.83 -4.75 4.81
CA ALA A 378 11.99 -5.52 5.72
C ALA A 378 10.99 -4.60 6.43
N VAL A 379 9.72 -5.03 6.52
CA VAL A 379 8.67 -4.36 7.31
C VAL A 379 8.23 -5.31 8.41
N LEU A 380 8.50 -4.94 9.65
CA LEU A 380 8.43 -5.81 10.82
C LEU A 380 7.46 -5.22 11.86
N PRO A 381 6.15 -5.42 11.67
CA PRO A 381 5.16 -4.89 12.61
C PRO A 381 5.17 -5.71 13.91
N TYR A 382 5.43 -5.04 15.04
CA TYR A 382 5.17 -5.55 16.38
C TYR A 382 3.72 -5.22 16.76
N ALA A 383 2.83 -5.72 15.93
CA ALA A 383 1.38 -5.67 16.06
C ALA A 383 0.80 -6.83 15.23
N GLN A 384 0.23 -7.84 15.87
CA GLN A 384 -0.28 -9.04 15.17
C GLN A 384 -1.33 -8.70 14.10
N GLN A 385 -2.15 -7.69 14.34
CA GLN A 385 -3.19 -7.23 13.41
C GLN A 385 -2.62 -6.71 12.08
N LEU A 386 -1.35 -6.31 12.05
CA LEU A 386 -0.66 -5.86 10.83
C LEU A 386 0.04 -7.00 10.06
N HIS A 387 -0.28 -8.27 10.32
CA HIS A 387 0.39 -9.41 9.67
C HIS A 387 0.24 -9.42 8.14
N ARG A 388 -0.81 -8.77 7.60
CA ARG A 388 -0.99 -8.61 6.14
C ARG A 388 -0.35 -7.33 5.59
N PHE A 389 0.23 -6.48 6.44
CA PHE A 389 0.73 -5.18 6.01
C PHE A 389 1.90 -5.29 5.03
N ALA A 390 2.89 -6.17 5.30
CA ALA A 390 3.99 -6.39 4.37
C ALA A 390 3.51 -6.91 3.01
N ALA A 391 2.51 -7.80 2.97
CA ALA A 391 1.92 -8.31 1.74
C ALA A 391 1.18 -7.21 0.94
N TYR A 392 0.48 -6.30 1.64
CA TYR A 392 -0.12 -5.12 1.01
C TYR A 392 0.96 -4.21 0.40
N LEU A 393 2.04 -3.94 1.13
CA LEU A 393 3.15 -3.10 0.67
C LEU A 393 3.89 -3.72 -0.52
N GLN A 394 3.91 -5.05 -0.68
CA GLN A 394 4.48 -5.68 -1.86
C GLN A 394 3.81 -5.16 -3.14
N GLN A 395 2.49 -5.11 -3.18
CA GLN A 395 1.81 -4.55 -4.34
C GLN A 395 2.02 -3.03 -4.41
N LEU A 396 1.80 -2.31 -3.31
CA LEU A 396 1.89 -0.86 -3.28
C LEU A 396 3.24 -0.37 -3.83
N THR A 397 4.36 -0.93 -3.35
CA THR A 397 5.71 -0.44 -3.67
C THR A 397 6.29 -1.10 -4.91
N MET A 398 6.22 -2.43 -5.03
CA MET A 398 6.92 -3.16 -6.09
C MET A 398 6.22 -3.02 -7.44
N GLU A 399 4.90 -2.99 -7.50
CA GLU A 399 4.15 -2.71 -8.73
C GLU A 399 4.31 -1.25 -9.16
N SER A 400 4.43 -0.32 -8.20
CA SER A 400 4.66 1.09 -8.49
C SER A 400 6.08 1.35 -9.00
N ASN A 401 7.10 0.85 -8.31
CA ASN A 401 8.49 1.24 -8.50
C ASN A 401 9.38 0.18 -9.15
N GLY A 402 8.86 -1.02 -9.43
CA GLY A 402 9.55 -2.05 -10.19
C GLY A 402 9.60 -1.72 -11.68
N LYS A 403 10.25 -0.63 -12.06
CA LYS A 403 10.27 -0.08 -13.42
C LYS A 403 11.70 0.06 -13.95
N SER A 404 11.88 -0.10 -15.26
CA SER A 404 13.16 0.02 -15.95
C SER A 404 13.20 1.18 -16.95
N VAL A 405 12.10 1.93 -17.06
CA VAL A 405 11.91 3.02 -18.00
C VAL A 405 11.37 4.25 -17.25
N ARG A 406 11.90 5.42 -17.56
CA ARG A 406 11.40 6.70 -17.05
C ARG A 406 10.10 7.09 -17.75
N TRP A 407 9.36 8.03 -17.16
CA TRP A 407 8.07 8.46 -17.74
C TRP A 407 8.19 9.15 -19.12
N ASP A 408 9.39 9.57 -19.56
CA ASP A 408 9.68 10.09 -20.90
C ASP A 408 10.07 9.01 -21.91
N GLY A 409 10.08 7.73 -21.50
CA GLY A 409 10.46 6.58 -22.33
C GLY A 409 11.97 6.27 -22.36
N THR A 410 12.80 7.06 -21.68
CA THR A 410 14.24 6.77 -21.58
C THR A 410 14.54 5.66 -20.56
N PRO A 411 15.58 4.84 -20.75
CA PRO A 411 15.99 3.85 -19.76
C PRO A 411 16.41 4.52 -18.44
N VAL A 412 16.10 3.88 -17.31
CA VAL A 412 16.66 4.30 -16.01
C VAL A 412 18.17 4.03 -15.96
N THR A 413 18.89 4.89 -15.24
CA THR A 413 20.36 4.81 -15.07
C THR A 413 20.76 4.25 -13.70
N THR A 414 19.76 3.97 -12.84
CA THR A 414 19.91 3.53 -11.47
C THR A 414 19.22 2.19 -11.24
N THR A 415 19.43 1.56 -10.10
CA THR A 415 18.55 0.51 -9.59
C THR A 415 17.25 1.15 -9.13
N THR A 416 16.12 0.53 -9.43
CA THR A 416 14.78 0.95 -9.00
C THR A 416 14.08 -0.20 -8.28
N GLY A 417 13.27 0.11 -7.27
CA GLY A 417 12.38 -0.84 -6.63
C GLY A 417 13.11 -1.94 -5.86
N GLU A 418 13.18 -1.82 -4.57
CA GLU A 418 13.61 -2.88 -3.65
C GLU A 418 12.48 -3.88 -3.38
N VAL A 419 12.84 -5.10 -3.01
CA VAL A 419 11.86 -6.13 -2.62
C VAL A 419 11.36 -5.84 -1.20
N PHE A 420 10.08 -5.53 -1.06
CA PHE A 420 9.42 -5.41 0.24
C PHE A 420 8.97 -6.76 0.75
N TRP A 421 9.25 -7.05 2.02
CA TRP A 421 8.88 -8.30 2.68
C TRP A 421 8.85 -8.13 4.20
N GLY A 422 8.26 -9.07 4.90
CA GLY A 422 8.26 -9.04 6.37
C GLY A 422 7.19 -9.90 6.99
N GLU A 423 7.28 -10.02 8.30
CA GLU A 423 6.36 -10.75 9.17
C GLU A 423 6.22 -10.01 10.50
N PRO A 424 5.16 -10.23 11.27
CA PRO A 424 5.04 -9.68 12.60
C PRO A 424 6.22 -10.02 13.50
N GLY A 425 6.56 -9.06 14.35
CA GLY A 425 7.55 -9.21 15.40
C GLY A 425 7.22 -10.38 16.31
N THR A 426 8.19 -10.88 17.00
CA THR A 426 8.56 -12.14 17.60
C THR A 426 8.53 -13.34 16.64
N ASN A 427 7.49 -13.54 15.80
CA ASN A 427 7.50 -14.63 14.80
C ASN A 427 8.69 -14.51 13.84
N GLY A 428 8.91 -13.31 13.27
CA GLY A 428 10.04 -13.03 12.40
C GLY A 428 11.40 -13.32 13.04
N GLN A 429 11.53 -13.07 14.35
CA GLN A 429 12.75 -13.38 15.11
C GLN A 429 13.13 -14.87 15.02
N HIS A 430 12.13 -15.74 15.00
CA HIS A 430 12.31 -17.19 14.93
C HIS A 430 12.32 -17.73 13.49
N ALA A 431 12.21 -16.86 12.48
CA ALA A 431 12.17 -17.26 11.08
C ALA A 431 13.41 -16.79 10.30
N PHE A 432 13.73 -15.50 10.32
CA PHE A 432 14.73 -14.91 9.42
C PHE A 432 15.65 -13.85 10.05
N TYR A 433 15.55 -13.54 11.34
CA TYR A 433 16.42 -12.53 11.96
C TYR A 433 17.90 -12.94 11.99
N GLN A 434 18.21 -14.22 11.84
CA GLN A 434 19.58 -14.67 11.61
C GLN A 434 20.22 -13.95 10.42
N LEU A 435 19.47 -13.79 9.31
CA LEU A 435 19.92 -13.05 8.13
C LEU A 435 20.09 -11.56 8.43
N LEU A 436 19.15 -10.94 9.14
CA LEU A 436 19.21 -9.51 9.49
C LEU A 436 20.43 -9.19 10.34
N HIS A 437 20.74 -10.02 11.36
CA HIS A 437 21.83 -9.79 12.29
C HIS A 437 23.22 -10.14 11.72
N GLN A 438 23.35 -11.29 11.09
CA GLN A 438 24.66 -11.86 10.72
C GLN A 438 24.80 -12.16 9.23
N GLY A 439 23.80 -11.86 8.41
CA GLY A 439 23.90 -12.00 6.95
C GLY A 439 24.88 -11.00 6.34
N THR A 440 25.30 -11.28 5.10
CA THR A 440 26.25 -10.45 4.36
C THR A 440 25.58 -9.29 3.61
N GLN A 441 24.25 -9.34 3.44
CA GLN A 441 23.49 -8.29 2.78
C GLN A 441 23.08 -7.20 3.78
N LEU A 442 23.05 -5.95 3.31
CA LEU A 442 22.45 -4.86 4.05
C LEU A 442 20.93 -4.86 3.77
N ILE A 443 20.14 -4.96 4.83
CA ILE A 443 18.67 -4.98 4.75
C ILE A 443 18.15 -3.89 5.70
N PRO A 444 17.75 -2.72 5.19
CA PRO A 444 17.02 -1.75 5.99
C PRO A 444 15.70 -2.34 6.48
N ALA A 445 15.29 -1.98 7.70
CA ALA A 445 14.09 -2.54 8.29
C ALA A 445 13.25 -1.47 9.01
N ASP A 446 11.94 -1.47 8.75
CA ASP A 446 10.97 -0.66 9.48
C ASP A 446 10.32 -1.50 10.57
N PHE A 447 10.49 -1.09 11.80
CA PHE A 447 9.88 -1.67 12.98
C PHE A 447 8.67 -0.84 13.38
N ILE A 448 7.47 -1.42 13.41
CA ILE A 448 6.23 -0.71 13.70
C ILE A 448 5.63 -1.26 14.99
N ALA A 449 5.33 -0.40 15.97
CA ALA A 449 4.72 -0.81 17.24
C ALA A 449 3.68 0.21 17.72
N VAL A 450 2.82 -0.22 18.63
CA VAL A 450 1.87 0.65 19.32
C VAL A 450 2.08 0.61 20.83
N ALA A 451 1.84 1.72 21.51
CA ALA A 451 2.00 1.81 22.96
C ALA A 451 0.90 1.05 23.71
N THR A 452 -0.33 1.04 23.18
CA THR A 452 -1.49 0.40 23.80
C THR A 452 -1.98 -0.76 22.93
N PRO A 453 -2.04 -1.99 23.44
CA PRO A 453 -2.57 -3.14 22.71
C PRO A 453 -4.09 -3.09 22.61
N ALA A 454 -4.66 -3.68 21.53
CA ALA A 454 -6.11 -3.82 21.41
C ALA A 454 -6.71 -4.81 22.45
N TYR A 455 -5.91 -5.78 22.87
CA TYR A 455 -6.31 -6.82 23.84
C TYR A 455 -5.27 -6.86 24.97
N PRO A 456 -5.49 -6.13 26.07
CA PRO A 456 -4.59 -6.18 27.22
C PRO A 456 -4.72 -7.53 27.94
N LEU A 457 -3.61 -8.25 28.04
CA LEU A 457 -3.54 -9.56 28.70
C LEU A 457 -2.36 -9.60 29.68
N THR A 458 -2.53 -10.35 30.76
CA THR A 458 -1.48 -10.56 31.78
C THR A 458 -1.17 -12.04 31.94
N ASP A 459 0.09 -12.35 32.25
CA ASP A 459 0.55 -13.67 32.72
C ASP A 459 1.01 -13.53 34.17
N GLY A 460 0.15 -13.91 35.10
CA GLY A 460 0.35 -13.58 36.50
C GLY A 460 0.37 -12.07 36.76
N ALA A 461 1.53 -11.55 37.18
CA ALA A 461 1.74 -10.11 37.41
C ALA A 461 2.38 -9.40 36.21
N ALA A 462 2.80 -10.13 35.18
CA ALA A 462 3.47 -9.58 34.00
C ALA A 462 2.46 -9.08 32.96
N ASP A 463 2.63 -7.87 32.47
CA ASP A 463 1.94 -7.37 31.28
C ASP A 463 2.59 -8.01 30.03
N VAL A 464 1.78 -8.75 29.26
CA VAL A 464 2.26 -9.45 28.06
C VAL A 464 2.69 -8.47 26.98
N HIS A 465 2.07 -7.28 26.92
CA HIS A 465 2.45 -6.26 25.96
C HIS A 465 3.82 -5.62 26.29
N GLU A 466 4.14 -5.41 27.58
CA GLU A 466 5.47 -4.97 28.01
C GLU A 466 6.55 -5.98 27.60
N LEU A 467 6.30 -7.28 27.79
CA LEU A 467 7.20 -8.34 27.34
C LEU A 467 7.39 -8.33 25.81
N PHE A 468 6.32 -8.05 25.08
CA PHE A 468 6.35 -7.94 23.63
C PHE A 468 7.15 -6.72 23.16
N LEU A 469 6.89 -5.54 23.73
CA LEU A 469 7.62 -4.30 23.41
C LEU A 469 9.11 -4.36 23.83
N ALA A 470 9.45 -5.08 24.90
CA ALA A 470 10.84 -5.31 25.26
C ALA A 470 11.62 -5.97 24.10
N ASN A 471 10.99 -6.88 23.34
CA ASN A 471 11.59 -7.47 22.14
C ASN A 471 11.74 -6.44 21.02
N PHE A 472 10.75 -5.59 20.79
CA PHE A 472 10.85 -4.50 19.80
C PHE A 472 12.05 -3.59 20.07
N PHE A 473 12.20 -3.11 21.29
CA PHE A 473 13.33 -2.26 21.67
C PHE A 473 14.68 -3.00 21.64
N ALA A 474 14.70 -4.25 22.12
CA ALA A 474 15.91 -5.05 22.14
C ALA A 474 16.42 -5.36 20.72
N GLN A 475 15.54 -5.70 19.78
CA GLN A 475 15.94 -6.05 18.42
C GLN A 475 16.52 -4.85 17.66
N THR A 476 15.88 -3.67 17.74
CA THR A 476 16.41 -2.46 17.11
C THR A 476 17.75 -2.04 17.73
N ALA A 477 17.95 -2.23 19.03
CA ALA A 477 19.22 -1.98 19.70
C ALA A 477 20.30 -2.99 19.28
N ALA A 478 19.96 -4.28 19.24
CA ALA A 478 20.88 -5.34 18.85
C ALA A 478 21.33 -5.21 17.38
N LEU A 479 20.42 -4.85 16.48
CA LEU A 479 20.75 -4.58 15.07
C LEU A 479 21.68 -3.38 14.94
N ALA A 480 21.43 -2.30 15.67
CA ALA A 480 22.24 -1.08 15.60
C ALA A 480 23.62 -1.27 16.22
N PHE A 481 23.70 -1.83 17.43
CA PHE A 481 24.92 -1.82 18.24
C PHE A 481 25.72 -3.13 18.18
N GLY A 482 25.09 -4.23 17.82
CA GLY A 482 25.75 -5.54 17.71
C GLY A 482 26.38 -6.04 19.02
N LYS A 483 27.35 -6.94 18.90
CA LYS A 483 28.14 -7.51 19.99
C LYS A 483 29.55 -7.84 19.51
N THR A 484 30.56 -7.25 20.12
CA THR A 484 31.96 -7.42 19.70
C THR A 484 32.53 -8.76 20.11
N ALA A 485 33.65 -9.14 19.51
CA ALA A 485 34.38 -10.35 19.89
C ALA A 485 34.83 -10.32 21.36
N ASP A 486 35.25 -9.16 21.87
CA ASP A 486 35.68 -9.01 23.26
C ASP A 486 34.53 -9.15 24.25
N GLU A 487 33.35 -8.61 23.92
CA GLU A 487 32.13 -8.81 24.70
C GLU A 487 31.74 -10.29 24.72
N VAL A 488 31.86 -11.01 23.58
CA VAL A 488 31.60 -12.45 23.49
C VAL A 488 32.60 -13.27 24.32
N ARG A 489 33.88 -12.90 24.32
CA ARG A 489 34.89 -13.52 25.16
C ARG A 489 34.64 -13.29 26.64
N ALA A 490 34.25 -12.09 27.02
CA ALA A 490 33.94 -11.74 28.40
C ALA A 490 32.80 -12.57 29.01
N GLU A 491 31.91 -13.13 28.16
CA GLU A 491 30.87 -14.08 28.56
C GLU A 491 31.35 -15.51 28.78
N GLY A 492 32.65 -15.78 28.63
CA GLY A 492 33.24 -17.11 28.80
C GLY A 492 33.07 -18.02 27.57
N THR A 493 32.78 -17.45 26.40
CA THR A 493 32.66 -18.20 25.15
C THR A 493 33.98 -18.82 24.73
N ALA A 494 33.96 -20.10 24.34
CA ALA A 494 35.16 -20.79 23.84
C ALA A 494 35.66 -20.12 22.54
N GLU A 495 36.98 -19.87 22.43
CA GLU A 495 37.59 -19.09 21.33
C GLU A 495 37.20 -19.60 19.93
N ALA A 496 37.06 -20.91 19.77
CA ALA A 496 36.69 -21.53 18.49
C ALA A 496 35.30 -21.09 17.95
N ILE A 497 34.40 -20.65 18.84
CA ILE A 497 33.03 -20.22 18.45
C ILE A 497 32.81 -18.73 18.64
N VAL A 498 33.78 -17.97 19.15
CA VAL A 498 33.69 -16.50 19.26
C VAL A 498 33.27 -15.86 17.94
N PRO A 499 33.89 -16.17 16.77
CA PRO A 499 33.48 -15.53 15.51
C PRO A 499 32.03 -15.76 15.14
N ALA A 500 31.46 -16.92 15.47
CA ALA A 500 30.07 -17.26 15.19
C ALA A 500 29.05 -16.53 16.10
N ARG A 501 29.53 -15.95 17.21
CA ARG A 501 28.70 -15.24 18.20
C ARG A 501 28.88 -13.72 18.17
N VAL A 502 29.69 -13.21 17.26
CA VAL A 502 29.83 -11.78 17.00
C VAL A 502 28.63 -11.29 16.19
N PHE A 503 28.09 -10.16 16.58
CA PHE A 503 27.07 -9.42 15.84
C PHE A 503 27.70 -8.11 15.37
N SER A 504 27.77 -7.90 14.05
CA SER A 504 28.47 -6.75 13.47
C SER A 504 27.88 -5.40 13.89
N GLY A 505 26.59 -5.37 14.25
CA GLY A 505 25.88 -4.10 14.40
C GLY A 505 25.72 -3.35 13.08
N ASN A 506 25.46 -2.06 13.16
CA ASN A 506 25.31 -1.17 12.00
C ASN A 506 24.29 -1.69 10.97
N ARG A 507 23.26 -2.39 11.45
CA ARG A 507 22.10 -2.81 10.67
C ARG A 507 21.01 -1.75 10.81
N PRO A 508 20.67 -1.04 9.72
CA PRO A 508 19.81 0.13 9.81
C PRO A 508 18.36 -0.24 10.13
N THR A 509 17.78 0.50 11.06
CA THR A 509 16.36 0.37 11.40
C THR A 509 15.68 1.74 11.52
N THR A 510 14.46 1.82 11.03
CA THR A 510 13.50 2.89 11.33
C THR A 510 12.50 2.35 12.35
N SER A 511 12.27 3.07 13.43
CA SER A 511 11.23 2.72 14.40
C SER A 511 10.03 3.65 14.25
N ILE A 512 8.85 3.09 14.06
CA ILE A 512 7.59 3.81 13.94
C ILE A 512 6.70 3.40 15.11
N MET A 513 6.35 4.35 15.96
CA MET A 513 5.45 4.11 17.08
C MET A 513 4.21 4.98 17.00
N ALA A 514 3.07 4.41 17.41
CA ALA A 514 1.80 5.13 17.54
C ALA A 514 1.16 4.83 18.90
N PRO A 515 0.20 5.66 19.38
CA PRO A 515 -0.47 5.43 20.67
C PRO A 515 -1.23 4.11 20.73
N ALA A 516 -1.98 3.77 19.68
CA ALA A 516 -2.76 2.54 19.53
C ALA A 516 -3.07 2.31 18.06
N LEU A 517 -3.37 1.06 17.67
CA LEU A 517 -3.79 0.73 16.31
C LEU A 517 -5.28 1.06 16.12
N THR A 518 -5.56 2.36 15.90
CA THR A 518 -6.91 2.88 15.61
C THR A 518 -7.16 2.91 14.10
N PRO A 519 -8.41 3.11 13.64
CA PRO A 519 -8.68 3.35 12.23
C PRO A 519 -7.84 4.50 11.66
N SER A 520 -7.72 5.62 12.37
CA SER A 520 -6.87 6.75 11.98
C SER A 520 -5.40 6.33 11.80
N VAL A 521 -4.82 5.60 12.76
CA VAL A 521 -3.41 5.17 12.69
C VAL A 521 -3.17 4.20 11.52
N VAL A 522 -4.12 3.29 11.23
CA VAL A 522 -4.02 2.41 10.04
C VAL A 522 -4.02 3.24 8.76
N GLY A 523 -4.90 4.24 8.66
CA GLY A 523 -4.90 5.19 7.53
C GLY A 523 -3.57 5.94 7.40
N GLN A 524 -3.03 6.42 8.51
CA GLN A 524 -1.74 7.11 8.54
C GLN A 524 -0.59 6.22 8.05
N LEU A 525 -0.54 4.96 8.49
CA LEU A 525 0.49 4.00 8.04
C LEU A 525 0.39 3.74 6.53
N VAL A 526 -0.80 3.58 5.98
CA VAL A 526 -0.97 3.37 4.54
C VAL A 526 -0.53 4.61 3.75
N ALA A 527 -1.01 5.81 4.10
CA ALA A 527 -0.64 7.05 3.44
C ALA A 527 0.88 7.34 3.52
N LEU A 528 1.52 7.00 4.65
CA LEU A 528 2.96 7.11 4.82
C LEU A 528 3.70 6.35 3.70
N TYR A 529 3.35 5.08 3.48
CA TYR A 529 4.02 4.27 2.45
C TYR A 529 3.58 4.62 1.02
N GLU A 530 2.38 5.15 0.80
CA GLU A 530 1.99 5.72 -0.50
C GLU A 530 2.91 6.87 -0.90
N HIS A 531 3.18 7.78 0.02
CA HIS A 531 4.06 8.93 -0.23
C HIS A 531 5.55 8.59 -0.22
N ILE A 532 5.99 7.57 0.52
CA ILE A 532 7.33 6.99 0.39
C ILE A 532 7.53 6.47 -1.04
N THR A 533 6.57 5.69 -1.53
CA THR A 533 6.59 5.12 -2.89
C THR A 533 6.61 6.21 -3.96
N PHE A 534 5.77 7.25 -3.82
CA PHE A 534 5.79 8.42 -4.69
C PHE A 534 7.15 9.10 -4.70
N THR A 535 7.72 9.36 -3.53
CA THR A 535 9.01 10.05 -3.39
C THR A 535 10.13 9.31 -4.12
N GLN A 536 10.22 7.99 -3.93
CA GLN A 536 11.19 7.15 -4.62
C GLN A 536 10.99 7.22 -6.15
N GLY A 537 9.74 7.10 -6.62
CA GLY A 537 9.41 7.15 -8.03
C GLY A 537 9.83 8.45 -8.70
N ILE A 538 9.65 9.58 -8.00
CA ILE A 538 10.09 10.89 -8.51
C ILE A 538 11.61 10.97 -8.59
N VAL A 539 12.33 10.48 -7.59
CA VAL A 539 13.81 10.47 -7.61
C VAL A 539 14.33 9.65 -8.78
N TRP A 540 13.73 8.49 -9.06
CA TRP A 540 14.14 7.64 -10.18
C TRP A 540 13.59 8.11 -11.55
N GLY A 541 12.67 9.06 -11.55
CA GLY A 541 12.03 9.59 -12.76
C GLY A 541 11.10 8.58 -13.44
N ILE A 542 10.51 7.64 -12.69
CA ILE A 542 9.65 6.57 -13.21
C ILE A 542 8.17 6.88 -12.99
N ASP A 543 7.28 6.29 -13.82
CA ASP A 543 5.85 6.37 -13.62
C ASP A 543 5.41 5.32 -12.59
N SER A 544 5.17 5.77 -11.35
CA SER A 544 4.77 4.89 -10.24
C SER A 544 3.30 4.46 -10.28
N PHE A 545 2.50 4.95 -11.23
CA PHE A 545 1.05 4.80 -11.21
C PHE A 545 0.48 3.95 -12.33
N ASP A 546 1.31 3.54 -13.30
CA ASP A 546 0.99 2.53 -14.30
C ASP A 546 1.40 1.11 -13.86
N GLN A 547 1.04 0.08 -14.66
CA GLN A 547 1.37 -1.33 -14.38
C GLN A 547 1.50 -2.18 -15.67
N TRP A 548 2.20 -1.69 -16.68
CA TRP A 548 2.38 -2.40 -17.98
C TRP A 548 3.00 -3.78 -17.84
N GLY A 549 3.84 -4.01 -16.81
CA GLY A 549 4.53 -5.27 -16.56
C GLY A 549 3.62 -6.48 -16.34
N VAL A 550 2.36 -6.29 -15.95
CA VAL A 550 1.41 -7.39 -15.70
C VAL A 550 0.58 -7.77 -16.94
N GLU A 551 0.66 -7.01 -18.05
CA GLU A 551 -0.22 -7.21 -19.20
C GLU A 551 0.21 -8.38 -20.11
N LEU A 552 1.52 -8.59 -20.28
CA LEU A 552 2.03 -9.67 -21.14
C LEU A 552 1.58 -11.06 -20.66
N GLY A 553 1.68 -11.32 -19.35
CA GLY A 553 1.25 -12.59 -18.76
C GLY A 553 -0.22 -12.90 -19.03
N LYS A 554 -1.11 -11.91 -18.90
CA LYS A 554 -2.54 -12.03 -19.20
C LYS A 554 -2.81 -12.36 -20.67
N GLN A 555 -2.06 -11.72 -21.59
CA GLN A 555 -2.18 -11.99 -23.03
C GLN A 555 -1.72 -13.41 -23.38
N LEU A 556 -0.62 -13.87 -22.79
CA LEU A 556 -0.10 -15.21 -22.99
C LEU A 556 -1.03 -16.28 -22.40
N ALA A 557 -1.58 -16.06 -21.21
CA ALA A 557 -2.52 -16.98 -20.59
C ALA A 557 -3.71 -17.30 -21.50
N LYS A 558 -4.31 -16.27 -22.12
CA LYS A 558 -5.41 -16.47 -23.09
C LYS A 558 -5.01 -17.29 -24.33
N LYS A 559 -3.75 -17.19 -24.78
CA LYS A 559 -3.24 -17.98 -25.91
C LYS A 559 -2.94 -19.43 -25.53
N ILE A 560 -2.56 -19.66 -24.28
CA ILE A 560 -2.19 -20.98 -23.75
C ILE A 560 -3.44 -21.77 -23.31
N GLU A 561 -4.51 -21.11 -22.92
CA GLU A 561 -5.75 -21.75 -22.42
C GLU A 561 -6.27 -22.88 -23.29
N PRO A 562 -6.38 -22.78 -24.64
CA PRO A 562 -6.81 -23.90 -25.49
C PRO A 562 -5.87 -25.11 -25.39
N ALA A 563 -4.54 -24.91 -25.35
CA ALA A 563 -3.57 -25.97 -25.18
C ALA A 563 -3.74 -26.71 -23.84
N VAL A 564 -3.99 -25.99 -22.77
CA VAL A 564 -4.28 -26.57 -21.45
C VAL A 564 -5.60 -27.32 -21.44
N ALA A 565 -6.57 -26.92 -22.27
CA ALA A 565 -7.81 -27.65 -22.48
C ALA A 565 -7.62 -28.95 -23.31
N GLY A 566 -6.52 -29.10 -24.05
CA GLY A 566 -6.15 -30.29 -24.84
C GLY A 566 -6.13 -30.06 -26.34
N ASP A 567 -6.09 -28.81 -26.82
CA ASP A 567 -5.92 -28.49 -28.23
C ASP A 567 -4.46 -28.71 -28.66
N GLU A 568 -4.21 -29.73 -29.48
CA GLU A 568 -2.87 -30.10 -29.93
C GLU A 568 -2.24 -29.06 -30.87
N VAL A 569 -3.02 -28.28 -31.61
CA VAL A 569 -2.50 -27.22 -32.48
C VAL A 569 -1.97 -26.08 -31.62
N ALA A 570 -2.79 -25.60 -30.67
CA ALA A 570 -2.39 -24.59 -29.73
C ALA A 570 -1.20 -25.03 -28.86
N LEU A 571 -1.09 -26.32 -28.52
CA LEU A 571 0.04 -26.91 -27.82
C LEU A 571 1.31 -26.85 -28.68
N GLY A 572 1.22 -27.16 -29.97
CA GLY A 572 2.34 -27.13 -30.92
C GLY A 572 2.95 -25.74 -31.10
N ASP A 573 2.17 -24.70 -30.88
CA ASP A 573 2.60 -23.30 -30.97
C ASP A 573 3.39 -22.82 -29.76
N GLN A 574 3.47 -23.59 -28.67
CA GLN A 574 4.18 -23.23 -27.45
C GLN A 574 5.66 -23.64 -27.51
N ASP A 575 6.49 -23.03 -26.69
CA ASP A 575 7.88 -23.46 -26.49
C ASP A 575 7.95 -24.87 -25.87
N ALA A 576 9.09 -25.56 -26.04
CA ALA A 576 9.25 -26.96 -25.64
C ALA A 576 9.03 -27.18 -24.12
N SER A 577 9.38 -26.21 -23.25
CA SER A 577 9.17 -26.30 -21.81
C SER A 577 7.67 -26.24 -21.49
N THR A 578 6.98 -25.25 -22.03
CA THR A 578 5.52 -25.09 -21.86
C THR A 578 4.77 -26.31 -22.39
N GLN A 579 5.12 -26.84 -23.58
CA GLN A 579 4.54 -28.08 -24.09
C GLN A 579 4.75 -29.26 -23.14
N SER A 580 5.96 -29.43 -22.59
CA SER A 580 6.27 -30.53 -21.67
C SER A 580 5.43 -30.45 -20.39
N LEU A 581 5.31 -29.26 -19.81
CA LEU A 581 4.51 -29.02 -18.60
C LEU A 581 3.01 -29.27 -18.84
N ILE A 582 2.47 -28.79 -19.97
CA ILE A 582 1.06 -29.03 -20.33
C ILE A 582 0.80 -30.52 -20.56
N ARG A 583 1.69 -31.25 -21.26
CA ARG A 583 1.55 -32.70 -21.43
C ARG A 583 1.58 -33.44 -20.10
N TYR A 584 2.47 -33.05 -19.18
CA TYR A 584 2.49 -33.58 -17.81
C TYR A 584 1.15 -33.37 -17.11
N TYR A 585 0.63 -32.14 -17.14
CA TYR A 585 -0.67 -31.80 -16.56
C TYR A 585 -1.80 -32.65 -17.18
N LEU A 586 -1.87 -32.73 -18.53
CA LEU A 586 -2.90 -33.49 -19.24
C LEU A 586 -2.86 -34.98 -18.91
N ALA A 587 -1.67 -35.55 -18.69
CA ALA A 587 -1.48 -36.94 -18.34
C ALA A 587 -1.87 -37.31 -16.90
N HIS A 588 -1.87 -36.34 -15.97
CA HIS A 588 -2.07 -36.58 -14.53
C HIS A 588 -3.36 -35.93 -13.96
N ARG A 589 -4.05 -35.11 -14.76
CA ARG A 589 -5.32 -34.54 -14.29
C ARG A 589 -6.41 -35.63 -14.24
N GLU A 590 -7.10 -35.70 -13.12
CA GLU A 590 -8.37 -36.44 -13.00
C GLU A 590 -9.52 -35.51 -13.41
N ARG A 591 -10.42 -35.99 -14.26
CA ARG A 591 -11.65 -35.27 -14.69
C ARG A 591 -12.88 -35.98 -14.15
#